data_a500fcfe4670119031b828d5c0a321a4
#
_entry.id   a500fcfe4670119031b828d5c0a321a4
#
_cell.length_a   1.000
_cell.length_b   1.000
_cell.length_c   1.000
_cell.angle_alpha   90.00
_cell.angle_beta   90.00
_cell.angle_gamma   90.00
#
_symmetry.space_group_name_H-M   'P 1'
#
loop_
_entity.id
_entity.type
_entity.pdbx_description
1 polymer ?
#
loop_
_entity_poly.entity_id
_entity_poly.type
_entity_poly.pdbx_seq_one_letter_code
_entity_poly.pdbx_strand_id
1 'polypeptide(L)'
;RKVYRAMSKETGVEWDKRTYNPQDYDDSNDINKALSAAHTCLYGIAHSVIVALGCSPGLGFVHVGHERSFVYDVADLYKAELSIPVAFRTVAKEPDDISSAVRLAMRDAVYDLSIMTRMVKDIRALLGVSYNEAEESADHVGLWDERLQEVPAGTAYGQIDDDTLGDEWNEEPW
;
A
#
# COMPACT_ATOMS: atom_id res chain seq x y z
N ARG A 1 21.36 7.08 -6.02
CA ARG A 1 22.67 7.17 -5.33
C ARG A 1 22.84 8.45 -4.50
N LYS A 2 22.39 9.65 -4.98
CA LYS A 2 22.53 10.91 -4.24
C LYS A 2 21.77 10.88 -2.90
N VAL A 3 20.53 10.37 -2.87
CA VAL A 3 19.69 10.31 -1.66
C VAL A 3 20.33 9.45 -0.57
N TYR A 4 20.85 8.27 -0.90
CA TYR A 4 21.54 7.40 0.08
C TYR A 4 22.72 8.09 0.75
N ARG A 5 23.57 8.78 -0.04
CA ARG A 5 24.72 9.54 0.51
C ARG A 5 24.27 10.72 1.37
N ALA A 6 23.20 11.40 0.97
CA ALA A 6 22.63 12.50 1.76
C ALA A 6 22.12 11.99 3.11
N MET A 7 21.36 10.89 3.11
CA MET A 7 20.84 10.29 4.34
C MET A 7 21.95 9.74 5.23
N SER A 8 22.97 9.09 4.67
CA SER A 8 24.15 8.66 5.43
C SER A 8 24.84 9.82 6.13
N LYS A 9 25.02 10.95 5.43
CA LYS A 9 25.62 12.16 6.01
C LYS A 9 24.73 12.80 7.09
N GLU A 10 23.40 12.82 6.87
CA GLU A 10 22.42 13.38 7.81
C GLU A 10 22.34 12.57 9.10
N THR A 11 22.32 11.24 8.99
CA THR A 11 22.05 10.33 10.10
C THR A 11 23.29 9.77 10.78
N GLY A 12 24.47 9.89 10.14
CA GLY A 12 25.70 9.25 10.60
C GLY A 12 25.78 7.75 10.30
N VAL A 13 24.75 7.16 9.70
CA VAL A 13 24.73 5.73 9.34
C VAL A 13 25.67 5.49 8.17
N GLU A 14 26.60 4.56 8.31
CA GLU A 14 27.53 4.21 7.25
C GLU A 14 26.82 3.61 6.02
N TRP A 15 27.19 4.09 4.83
CA TRP A 15 26.64 3.64 3.58
C TRP A 15 27.73 3.38 2.54
N ASP A 16 27.85 2.14 2.10
CA ASP A 16 28.71 1.73 0.98
C ASP A 16 27.87 1.43 -0.25
N LYS A 17 27.08 0.36 -0.22
CA LYS A 17 26.26 -0.11 -1.35
C LYS A 17 25.02 -0.87 -0.89
N ARG A 18 24.07 -0.95 -1.79
CA ARG A 18 22.92 -1.84 -1.61
C ARG A 18 23.37 -3.29 -1.81
N THR A 19 23.33 -4.07 -0.74
CA THR A 19 23.49 -5.52 -0.80
C THR A 19 22.13 -6.15 -0.49
N TYR A 20 21.64 -6.95 -1.41
CA TYR A 20 20.41 -7.71 -1.20
C TYR A 20 20.67 -9.15 -1.62
N ASN A 21 20.65 -10.04 -0.64
CA ASN A 21 20.67 -11.48 -0.85
C ASN A 21 19.47 -12.07 -0.13
N PRO A 22 18.43 -12.58 -0.84
CA PRO A 22 17.25 -13.17 -0.21
C PRO A 22 17.57 -14.39 0.65
N GLN A 23 18.69 -15.09 0.36
CA GLN A 23 19.11 -16.30 1.05
C GLN A 23 19.97 -16.00 2.28
N ASP A 24 20.37 -14.74 2.47
CA ASP A 24 21.37 -14.36 3.47
C ASP A 24 20.99 -13.01 4.13
N TYR A 25 19.72 -12.93 4.54
CA TYR A 25 19.16 -11.72 5.14
C TYR A 25 19.84 -11.38 6.46
N ASP A 26 20.20 -12.40 7.25
CA ASP A 26 20.76 -12.24 8.59
C ASP A 26 22.20 -11.71 8.56
N ASP A 27 22.97 -11.99 7.51
CA ASP A 27 24.33 -11.48 7.30
C ASP A 27 24.38 -10.06 6.69
N SER A 28 23.22 -9.51 6.33
CA SER A 28 23.14 -8.13 5.83
C SER A 28 23.38 -7.15 6.99
N ASN A 29 24.08 -6.04 6.70
CA ASN A 29 24.20 -4.97 7.67
C ASN A 29 22.84 -4.28 7.93
N ASP A 30 22.73 -3.61 9.07
CA ASP A 30 21.48 -3.05 9.60
C ASP A 30 20.77 -2.13 8.63
N ILE A 31 21.50 -1.29 7.91
CA ILE A 31 20.89 -0.38 6.93
C ILE A 31 20.31 -1.14 5.72
N ASN A 32 20.94 -2.24 5.29
CA ASN A 32 20.39 -3.05 4.21
C ASN A 32 19.16 -3.86 4.66
N LYS A 33 19.13 -4.34 5.92
CA LYS A 33 17.93 -4.93 6.55
C LYS A 33 16.79 -3.90 6.60
N ALA A 34 17.07 -2.71 7.10
CA ALA A 34 16.11 -1.61 7.20
C ALA A 34 15.53 -1.21 5.83
N LEU A 35 16.39 -1.06 4.82
CA LEU A 35 15.97 -0.75 3.45
C LEU A 35 15.11 -1.86 2.85
N SER A 36 15.42 -3.13 3.11
CA SER A 36 14.61 -4.26 2.64
C SER A 36 13.22 -4.23 3.28
N ALA A 37 13.14 -4.02 4.59
CA ALA A 37 11.86 -3.92 5.31
C ALA A 37 11.03 -2.72 4.82
N ALA A 38 11.66 -1.53 4.69
CA ALA A 38 10.98 -0.32 4.23
C ALA A 38 10.46 -0.44 2.78
N HIS A 39 11.26 -0.99 1.87
CA HIS A 39 10.83 -1.22 0.49
C HIS A 39 9.71 -2.26 0.40
N THR A 40 9.76 -3.33 1.20
CA THR A 40 8.68 -4.33 1.25
C THR A 40 7.36 -3.72 1.71
N CYS A 41 7.39 -2.86 2.74
CA CYS A 41 6.20 -2.11 3.18
C CYS A 41 5.66 -1.22 2.05
N LEU A 42 6.54 -0.47 1.38
CA LEU A 42 6.15 0.41 0.27
C LEU A 42 5.54 -0.36 -0.89
N TYR A 43 6.10 -1.52 -1.25
CA TYR A 43 5.54 -2.39 -2.29
C TYR A 43 4.14 -2.92 -1.91
N GLY A 44 3.93 -3.28 -0.65
CA GLY A 44 2.62 -3.72 -0.16
C GLY A 44 1.58 -2.62 -0.28
N ILE A 45 1.92 -1.38 0.10
CA ILE A 45 1.03 -0.22 0.01
C ILE A 45 0.72 0.10 -1.47
N ALA A 46 1.75 0.18 -2.33
CA ALA A 46 1.56 0.44 -3.75
C ALA A 46 0.68 -0.63 -4.41
N HIS A 47 0.91 -1.92 -4.07
CA HIS A 47 0.08 -3.01 -4.57
C HIS A 47 -1.38 -2.86 -4.16
N SER A 48 -1.63 -2.55 -2.88
CA SER A 48 -3.00 -2.37 -2.37
C SER A 48 -3.72 -1.23 -3.07
N VAL A 49 -3.07 -0.09 -3.30
CA VAL A 49 -3.66 1.07 -4.01
C VAL A 49 -3.92 0.74 -5.48
N ILE A 50 -2.97 0.09 -6.17
CA ILE A 50 -3.11 -0.31 -7.58
C ILE A 50 -4.32 -1.23 -7.76
N VAL A 51 -4.46 -2.25 -6.90
CA VAL A 51 -5.57 -3.20 -6.96
C VAL A 51 -6.90 -2.54 -6.60
N ALA A 52 -6.92 -1.66 -5.59
CA ALA A 52 -8.11 -0.90 -5.21
C ALA A 52 -8.62 0.02 -6.33
N LEU A 53 -7.71 0.49 -7.20
CA LEU A 53 -8.06 1.27 -8.40
C LEU A 53 -8.47 0.38 -9.60
N GLY A 54 -8.56 -0.93 -9.44
CA GLY A 54 -8.88 -1.87 -10.53
C GLY A 54 -7.76 -2.04 -11.55
N CYS A 55 -6.54 -1.57 -11.24
CA CYS A 55 -5.40 -1.67 -12.15
C CYS A 55 -4.66 -3.01 -11.98
N SER A 56 -4.03 -3.48 -13.07
CA SER A 56 -3.19 -4.68 -13.03
C SER A 56 -1.82 -4.37 -12.45
N PRO A 57 -1.36 -5.08 -11.39
CA PRO A 57 -0.02 -4.90 -10.83
C PRO A 57 1.12 -5.24 -11.79
N GLY A 58 0.85 -6.08 -12.79
CA GLY A 58 1.86 -6.55 -13.75
C GLY A 58 2.09 -5.64 -14.96
N LEU A 59 1.24 -4.65 -15.21
CA LEU A 59 1.33 -3.77 -16.38
C LEU A 59 2.17 -2.52 -16.08
N GLY A 60 3.48 -2.69 -15.90
CA GLY A 60 4.42 -1.60 -15.67
C GLY A 60 4.85 -0.88 -16.95
N PHE A 61 5.36 0.34 -16.80
CA PHE A 61 5.88 1.20 -17.88
C PHE A 61 7.39 1.11 -18.02
N VAL A 62 8.12 0.98 -16.91
CA VAL A 62 9.58 0.89 -16.82
C VAL A 62 10.00 -0.53 -16.51
N HIS A 63 9.41 -1.12 -15.47
CA HIS A 63 9.60 -2.53 -15.15
C HIS A 63 8.65 -3.36 -16.01
N VAL A 64 9.17 -4.37 -16.71
CA VAL A 64 8.37 -5.23 -17.57
C VAL A 64 8.68 -6.71 -17.30
N GLY A 65 7.73 -7.60 -17.61
CA GLY A 65 7.94 -9.04 -17.53
C GLY A 65 7.88 -9.64 -16.12
N HIS A 66 7.40 -8.89 -15.13
CA HIS A 66 7.19 -9.37 -13.76
C HIS A 66 5.76 -9.09 -13.30
N GLU A 67 5.18 -9.98 -12.52
CA GLU A 67 3.82 -9.87 -11.99
C GLU A 67 3.55 -8.59 -11.16
N ARG A 68 4.61 -7.93 -10.69
CA ARG A 68 4.57 -6.69 -9.91
C ARG A 68 5.29 -5.53 -10.59
N SER A 69 5.37 -5.54 -11.92
CA SER A 69 6.06 -4.49 -12.69
C SER A 69 5.52 -3.09 -12.38
N PHE A 70 4.20 -2.92 -12.37
CA PHE A 70 3.58 -1.62 -12.05
C PHE A 70 3.73 -1.23 -10.58
N VAL A 71 3.75 -2.20 -9.68
CA VAL A 71 4.04 -1.95 -8.26
C VAL A 71 5.41 -1.34 -8.07
N TYR A 72 6.42 -1.84 -8.79
CA TYR A 72 7.77 -1.30 -8.72
C TYR A 72 7.85 0.11 -9.30
N ASP A 73 7.18 0.36 -10.43
CA ASP A 73 7.13 1.69 -11.05
C ASP A 73 6.53 2.73 -10.13
N VAL A 74 5.37 2.44 -9.53
CA VAL A 74 4.70 3.34 -8.59
C VAL A 74 5.53 3.52 -7.32
N ALA A 75 6.06 2.45 -6.75
CA ALA A 75 6.87 2.52 -5.54
C ALA A 75 8.14 3.36 -5.73
N ASP A 76 8.76 3.30 -6.92
CA ASP A 76 9.99 4.06 -7.20
C ASP A 76 9.79 5.57 -7.11
N LEU A 77 8.58 6.09 -7.32
CA LEU A 77 8.25 7.49 -7.13
C LEU A 77 8.44 7.94 -5.66
N TYR A 78 8.25 7.03 -4.71
CA TYR A 78 8.23 7.33 -3.27
C TYR A 78 9.47 6.89 -2.51
N LYS A 79 10.37 6.07 -3.11
CA LYS A 79 11.56 5.56 -2.43
C LYS A 79 12.44 6.66 -1.85
N ALA A 80 12.63 7.74 -2.61
CA ALA A 80 13.55 8.82 -2.25
C ALA A 80 13.04 9.68 -1.10
N GLU A 81 11.73 9.89 -1.01
CA GLU A 81 11.13 10.73 0.03
C GLU A 81 10.64 9.95 1.25
N LEU A 82 10.34 8.66 1.09
CA LEU A 82 9.72 7.84 2.14
C LEU A 82 10.64 6.72 2.61
N SER A 83 10.78 5.64 1.85
CA SER A 83 11.38 4.41 2.37
C SER A 83 12.88 4.54 2.68
N ILE A 84 13.64 5.31 1.90
CA ILE A 84 15.06 5.52 2.16
C ILE A 84 15.26 6.37 3.42
N PRO A 85 14.64 7.56 3.58
CA PRO A 85 14.77 8.35 4.82
C PRO A 85 14.31 7.60 6.07
N VAL A 86 13.18 6.88 5.99
CA VAL A 86 12.69 6.09 7.13
C VAL A 86 13.70 5.04 7.54
N ALA A 87 14.26 4.28 6.59
CA ALA A 87 15.27 3.25 6.90
C ALA A 87 16.50 3.84 7.62
N PHE A 88 17.08 4.91 7.08
CA PHE A 88 18.27 5.53 7.69
C PHE A 88 17.99 6.12 9.07
N ARG A 89 16.89 6.86 9.23
CA ARG A 89 16.52 7.46 10.51
C ARG A 89 16.15 6.43 11.56
N THR A 90 15.65 5.27 11.16
CA THR A 90 15.35 4.17 12.09
C THR A 90 16.63 3.51 12.56
N VAL A 91 17.57 3.20 11.65
CA VAL A 91 18.86 2.60 12.03
C VAL A 91 19.67 3.51 12.94
N ALA A 92 19.65 4.83 12.71
CA ALA A 92 20.34 5.81 13.56
C ALA A 92 19.84 5.84 15.01
N LYS A 93 18.68 5.22 15.30
CA LYS A 93 18.15 5.09 16.68
C LYS A 93 18.59 3.80 17.37
N GLU A 94 19.33 2.94 16.68
CA GLU A 94 19.87 1.66 17.16
C GLU A 94 18.80 0.76 17.83
N PRO A 95 17.68 0.45 17.16
CA PRO A 95 16.62 -0.37 17.75
C PRO A 95 17.05 -1.84 17.86
N ASP A 96 16.58 -2.53 18.90
CA ASP A 96 16.84 -3.97 19.09
C ASP A 96 16.29 -4.83 17.94
N ASP A 97 15.09 -4.50 17.41
CA ASP A 97 14.49 -5.15 16.22
C ASP A 97 14.31 -4.10 15.12
N ILE A 98 15.25 -4.08 14.20
CA ILE A 98 15.27 -3.15 13.06
C ILE A 98 14.03 -3.33 12.18
N SER A 99 13.66 -4.58 11.88
CA SER A 99 12.54 -4.87 10.97
C SER A 99 11.21 -4.42 11.54
N SER A 100 10.99 -4.61 12.83
CA SER A 100 9.79 -4.17 13.52
C SER A 100 9.74 -2.65 13.63
N ALA A 101 10.85 -2.02 14.03
CA ALA A 101 10.98 -0.57 14.15
C ALA A 101 10.73 0.14 12.80
N VAL A 102 11.28 -0.40 11.71
CA VAL A 102 11.06 0.14 10.36
C VAL A 102 9.60 0.03 9.94
N ARG A 103 8.92 -1.10 10.19
CA ARG A 103 7.50 -1.26 9.84
C ARG A 103 6.62 -0.24 10.57
N LEU A 104 6.89 0.00 11.86
CA LEU A 104 6.17 1.02 12.62
C LEU A 104 6.45 2.43 12.09
N ALA A 105 7.72 2.76 11.84
CA ALA A 105 8.11 4.05 11.28
C ALA A 105 7.53 4.29 9.87
N MET A 106 7.46 3.24 9.03
CA MET A 106 6.83 3.31 7.72
C MET A 106 5.33 3.58 7.82
N ARG A 107 4.62 2.89 8.74
CA ARG A 107 3.19 3.14 8.98
C ARG A 107 2.94 4.60 9.33
N ASP A 108 3.70 5.14 10.28
CA ASP A 108 3.54 6.51 10.75
C ASP A 108 3.86 7.52 9.64
N ALA A 109 4.96 7.33 8.91
CA ALA A 109 5.33 8.19 7.80
C ALA A 109 4.33 8.16 6.63
N VAL A 110 3.75 6.99 6.33
CA VAL A 110 2.69 6.85 5.30
C VAL A 110 1.45 7.66 5.69
N TYR A 111 1.07 7.63 6.94
CA TYR A 111 -0.05 8.40 7.47
C TYR A 111 0.25 9.91 7.43
N ASP A 112 1.36 10.34 8.03
CA ASP A 112 1.74 11.75 8.18
C ASP A 112 1.89 12.45 6.82
N LEU A 113 2.44 11.75 5.83
CA LEU A 113 2.65 12.27 4.47
C LEU A 113 1.46 12.03 3.53
N SER A 114 0.37 11.43 4.01
CA SER A 114 -0.82 11.09 3.22
C SER A 114 -0.46 10.31 1.93
N ILE A 115 0.48 9.37 2.04
CA ILE A 115 1.08 8.67 0.89
C ILE A 115 0.01 7.95 0.05
N MET A 116 -0.95 7.27 0.68
CA MET A 116 -1.97 6.52 -0.07
C MET A 116 -2.84 7.45 -0.93
N THR A 117 -3.28 8.57 -0.38
CA THR A 117 -4.08 9.57 -1.12
C THR A 117 -3.28 10.19 -2.27
N ARG A 118 -2.00 10.48 -2.05
CA ARG A 118 -1.10 10.98 -3.11
C ARG A 118 -0.90 9.94 -4.19
N MET A 119 -0.69 8.69 -3.81
CA MET A 119 -0.48 7.58 -4.74
C MET A 119 -1.68 7.35 -5.65
N VAL A 120 -2.91 7.46 -5.14
CA VAL A 120 -4.14 7.43 -5.95
C VAL A 120 -4.12 8.54 -7.02
N LYS A 121 -3.78 9.77 -6.63
CA LYS A 121 -3.70 10.92 -7.56
C LYS A 121 -2.61 10.71 -8.62
N ASP A 122 -1.44 10.26 -8.20
CA ASP A 122 -0.30 10.05 -9.10
C ASP A 122 -0.56 8.91 -10.09
N ILE A 123 -1.18 7.80 -9.66
CA ILE A 123 -1.56 6.71 -10.56
C ILE A 123 -2.60 7.19 -11.58
N ARG A 124 -3.64 7.90 -11.17
CA ARG A 124 -4.65 8.47 -12.09
C ARG A 124 -4.00 9.41 -13.09
N ALA A 125 -3.10 10.27 -12.65
CA ALA A 125 -2.36 11.19 -13.53
C ALA A 125 -1.48 10.44 -14.54
N LEU A 126 -0.76 9.38 -14.12
CA LEU A 126 0.04 8.52 -14.99
C LEU A 126 -0.80 7.84 -16.07
N LEU A 127 -2.03 7.44 -15.73
CA LEU A 127 -2.96 6.78 -16.65
C LEU A 127 -3.76 7.77 -17.52
N GLY A 128 -3.59 9.07 -17.32
CA GLY A 128 -4.33 10.12 -18.05
C GLY A 128 -5.82 10.16 -17.68
N VAL A 129 -6.19 9.66 -16.51
CA VAL A 129 -7.58 9.68 -16.02
C VAL A 129 -7.83 11.01 -15.30
N SER A 130 -8.74 11.81 -15.84
CA SER A 130 -9.16 13.07 -15.18
C SER A 130 -9.97 12.74 -13.92
N TYR A 131 -9.66 13.44 -12.85
CA TYR A 131 -10.45 13.38 -11.63
C TYR A 131 -11.68 14.27 -11.78
N ASN A 132 -12.87 13.70 -11.68
CA ASN A 132 -14.12 14.45 -11.62
C ASN A 132 -14.77 14.20 -10.24
N GLU A 133 -14.67 15.18 -9.35
CA GLU A 133 -15.22 15.08 -7.99
C GLU A 133 -16.75 14.83 -7.98
N ALA A 134 -17.44 15.21 -9.06
CA ALA A 134 -18.88 14.95 -9.20
C ALA A 134 -19.20 13.46 -9.48
N GLU A 135 -18.27 12.72 -10.08
CA GLU A 135 -18.45 11.26 -10.33
C GLU A 135 -18.23 10.44 -9.05
N GLU A 136 -17.43 10.92 -8.11
CA GLU A 136 -17.19 10.22 -6.82
C GLU A 136 -18.44 10.18 -5.93
N SER A 137 -19.36 11.14 -6.07
CA SER A 137 -20.63 11.16 -5.34
C SER A 137 -21.71 10.31 -5.99
N ALA A 138 -21.53 9.90 -7.25
CA ALA A 138 -22.50 9.16 -8.04
C ALA A 138 -22.19 7.65 -8.15
N ASP A 139 -20.95 7.25 -7.88
CA ASP A 139 -20.48 5.89 -8.10
C ASP A 139 -20.45 5.06 -6.80
N HIS A 140 -21.56 5.04 -6.11
CA HIS A 140 -21.81 3.94 -5.19
C HIS A 140 -22.23 2.74 -6.05
N VAL A 141 -21.29 1.82 -6.26
CA VAL A 141 -21.63 0.53 -6.85
C VAL A 141 -22.65 -0.13 -5.93
N GLY A 142 -23.91 -0.12 -6.33
CA GLY A 142 -24.96 -0.81 -5.62
C GLY A 142 -24.69 -2.31 -5.64
N LEU A 143 -24.89 -2.98 -4.52
CA LEU A 143 -24.93 -4.42 -4.48
C LEU A 143 -26.32 -4.87 -4.95
N TRP A 144 -26.37 -5.91 -5.78
CA TRP A 144 -27.65 -6.50 -6.18
C TRP A 144 -28.11 -7.49 -5.12
N ASP A 145 -29.25 -7.19 -4.53
CA ASP A 145 -29.98 -8.11 -3.64
C ASP A 145 -31.24 -8.61 -4.35
N GLU A 146 -31.49 -9.91 -4.27
CA GLU A 146 -32.60 -10.55 -5.00
C GLU A 146 -33.97 -10.06 -4.56
N ARG A 147 -34.12 -9.59 -3.32
CA ARG A 147 -35.37 -9.07 -2.73
C ARG A 147 -35.46 -7.56 -2.77
N LEU A 148 -34.37 -6.87 -2.46
CA LEU A 148 -34.31 -5.40 -2.34
C LEU A 148 -33.82 -4.73 -3.64
N GLN A 149 -33.41 -5.50 -4.63
CA GLN A 149 -32.81 -5.07 -5.88
C GLN A 149 -31.44 -4.39 -5.66
N GLU A 150 -31.29 -3.12 -5.98
CA GLU A 150 -30.04 -2.40 -5.80
C GLU A 150 -29.99 -1.81 -4.37
N VAL A 151 -29.00 -2.23 -3.56
CA VAL A 151 -28.77 -1.72 -2.22
C VAL A 151 -27.43 -0.97 -2.16
N PRO A 152 -27.35 0.13 -1.41
CA PRO A 152 -26.10 0.87 -1.27
C PRO A 152 -24.99 0.00 -0.68
N ALA A 153 -23.80 0.04 -1.27
CA ALA A 153 -22.62 -0.65 -0.73
C ALA A 153 -22.33 -0.18 0.70
N GLY A 154 -22.20 -1.13 1.64
CA GLY A 154 -21.90 -0.84 3.03
C GLY A 154 -23.11 -0.76 3.97
N THR A 155 -24.32 -1.10 3.52
CA THR A 155 -25.44 -1.31 4.43
C THR A 155 -25.16 -2.54 5.30
N ALA A 156 -25.09 -2.35 6.62
CA ALA A 156 -24.90 -3.46 7.55
C ALA A 156 -26.20 -4.27 7.64
N TYR A 157 -26.17 -5.52 7.20
CA TYR A 157 -27.31 -6.44 7.26
C TYR A 157 -27.80 -6.74 8.70
N GLY A 158 -27.10 -6.28 9.75
CA GLY A 158 -27.49 -6.43 11.15
C GLY A 158 -28.49 -5.38 11.67
N GLN A 159 -29.01 -4.49 10.81
CA GLN A 159 -30.06 -3.51 11.15
C GLN A 159 -31.38 -3.76 10.41
N ILE A 160 -31.55 -4.95 9.83
CA ILE A 160 -32.89 -5.38 9.38
C ILE A 160 -33.62 -5.79 10.66
N ASP A 161 -34.55 -4.99 11.10
CA ASP A 161 -35.44 -5.34 12.20
C ASP A 161 -36.09 -6.70 11.88
N ASP A 162 -36.03 -7.62 12.86
CA ASP A 162 -36.49 -9.00 12.77
C ASP A 162 -38.00 -9.10 12.37
N ASP A 163 -38.72 -8.02 12.45
CA ASP A 163 -40.13 -7.88 12.08
C ASP A 163 -40.41 -7.88 10.56
N THR A 164 -39.37 -7.81 9.71
CA THR A 164 -39.50 -7.84 8.23
C THR A 164 -39.12 -9.18 7.61
N LEU A 165 -38.56 -10.10 8.39
CA LEU A 165 -38.37 -11.48 7.98
C LEU A 165 -39.67 -12.25 8.32
N GLY A 166 -40.64 -12.17 7.41
CA GLY A 166 -41.85 -12.95 7.55
C GLY A 166 -41.57 -14.45 7.67
N ASP A 167 -42.44 -15.17 8.38
CA ASP A 167 -42.41 -16.58 8.78
C ASP A 167 -42.27 -17.62 7.62
N GLU A 168 -41.70 -17.29 6.47
CA GLU A 168 -41.66 -18.17 5.29
C GLU A 168 -40.48 -19.18 5.25
N TRP A 169 -39.65 -19.27 6.33
CA TRP A 169 -38.53 -20.22 6.35
C TRP A 169 -38.84 -21.58 6.98
N ASN A 170 -40.12 -21.86 7.33
CA ASN A 170 -40.48 -23.05 8.10
C ASN A 170 -41.14 -24.20 7.31
N GLU A 171 -41.20 -24.17 6.02
CA GLU A 171 -41.79 -25.32 5.30
C GLU A 171 -41.00 -25.65 4.02
N GLU A 172 -39.91 -26.41 4.17
CA GLU A 172 -39.51 -27.50 3.24
C GLU A 172 -38.46 -28.39 3.92
N PRO A 173 -38.75 -29.68 4.19
CA PRO A 173 -37.75 -30.63 4.65
C PRO A 173 -36.91 -31.13 3.46
N TRP A 174 -35.61 -31.23 3.71
CA TRP A 174 -34.61 -31.87 2.81
C TRP A 174 -34.88 -33.37 2.68
#